data_bb95cfe0308237266cbf4a35af96bba3
#
_entry.id   bb95cfe0308237266cbf4a35af96bba3
#
_cell.length_a   1.000
_cell.length_b   1.000
_cell.length_c   1.000
_cell.angle_alpha   90.00
_cell.angle_beta   90.00
_cell.angle_gamma   90.00
#
_symmetry.space_group_name_H-M   'P 1'
#
loop_
_entity.id
_entity.type
_entity.pdbx_description
1 polymer ?
#
loop_
_entity_poly.entity_id
_entity_poly.type
_entity_poly.pdbx_seq_one_letter_code
_entity_poly.pdbx_strand_id
1 'polypeptide(L)'
;MLAKILLLLLLCGSGSIVVYAREFNINCNSNLVMYWGQNSRGVTNPGENQLPLDEYCDKESGDVLVLSFLSEFNADGLHPPGLNLANACVTTFTNTTLLHCPNIGKAITHCQKQGKVVLLSMGGAAGAYGFADDTQAER
;
A
#
# COMPACT_ATOMS: atom_id res chain seq x y z
N MET A 1 50.95 17.74 -2.11
CA MET A 1 49.79 16.96 -2.60
C MET A 1 48.91 16.63 -1.41
N LEU A 2 47.82 17.41 -1.15
CA LEU A 2 46.88 17.14 -0.08
C LEU A 2 45.78 16.23 -0.63
N ALA A 3 45.67 15.00 -0.15
CA ALA A 3 44.57 14.12 -0.43
C ALA A 3 43.35 14.62 0.34
N LYS A 4 42.32 15.09 -0.38
CA LYS A 4 41.02 15.37 0.20
C LYS A 4 40.29 14.03 0.43
N ILE A 5 40.23 13.60 1.69
CA ILE A 5 39.36 12.51 2.13
C ILE A 5 37.94 13.09 2.14
N LEU A 6 37.12 12.69 1.16
CA LEU A 6 35.69 12.99 1.12
C LEU A 6 34.99 12.00 2.07
N LEU A 7 34.74 12.44 3.29
CA LEU A 7 33.98 11.69 4.27
C LEU A 7 32.48 11.75 3.89
N LEU A 8 32.00 10.69 3.26
CA LEU A 8 30.56 10.54 2.96
C LEU A 8 29.85 10.17 4.26
N LEU A 9 29.37 11.17 5.01
CA LEU A 9 28.47 10.97 6.13
C LEU A 9 27.09 10.60 5.57
N LEU A 10 26.75 9.33 5.61
CA LEU A 10 25.40 8.83 5.47
C LEU A 10 24.60 9.24 6.71
N LEU A 11 24.09 10.46 6.70
CA LEU A 11 23.13 10.92 7.71
C LEU A 11 21.73 10.48 7.29
N CYS A 12 21.25 9.43 7.93
CA CYS A 12 19.83 9.15 8.00
C CYS A 12 19.20 10.28 8.83
N GLY A 13 18.93 11.39 8.18
CA GLY A 13 18.11 12.49 8.60
C GLY A 13 18.46 13.28 9.86
N SER A 14 19.06 14.41 9.71
CA SER A 14 18.71 15.67 10.39
C SER A 14 19.42 16.83 9.71
N GLY A 15 18.64 17.76 9.17
CA GLY A 15 19.09 19.12 8.87
C GLY A 15 19.31 19.45 7.41
N SER A 16 18.37 20.05 6.88
CA SER A 16 18.24 21.03 5.79
C SER A 16 17.06 20.65 4.90
N ILE A 17 16.14 21.58 4.78
CA ILE A 17 14.90 21.45 4.02
C ILE A 17 15.23 21.45 2.52
N VAL A 18 15.64 20.32 2.03
CA VAL A 18 15.44 19.91 0.65
C VAL A 18 14.52 18.70 0.77
N VAL A 19 13.27 18.90 0.48
CA VAL A 19 12.27 17.82 0.47
C VAL A 19 12.57 16.98 -0.76
N TYR A 20 13.45 16.01 -0.61
CA TYR A 20 13.54 14.90 -1.57
C TYR A 20 12.45 13.92 -1.25
N ALA A 21 11.78 13.42 -2.28
CA ALA A 21 10.91 12.26 -2.15
C ALA A 21 11.69 11.19 -1.40
N ARG A 22 11.18 10.82 -0.22
CA ARG A 22 11.88 9.91 0.65
C ARG A 22 11.70 8.50 0.10
N GLU A 23 12.78 7.88 -0.34
CA GLU A 23 12.77 6.50 -0.79
C GLU A 23 12.81 5.55 0.41
N PHE A 24 12.13 4.42 0.27
CA PHE A 24 12.21 3.34 1.25
C PHE A 24 13.65 2.85 1.40
N ASN A 25 14.10 2.73 2.64
CA ASN A 25 15.40 2.15 2.95
C ASN A 25 15.24 1.14 4.10
N ILE A 26 15.45 -0.14 3.81
CA ILE A 26 15.28 -1.23 4.78
C ILE A 26 16.19 -1.11 6.01
N ASN A 27 17.32 -0.42 5.86
CA ASN A 27 18.28 -0.19 6.95
C ASN A 27 17.99 1.08 7.77
N CYS A 28 16.90 1.79 7.43
CA CYS A 28 16.49 3.01 8.14
C CYS A 28 15.31 2.71 9.07
N ASN A 29 15.40 3.13 10.33
CA ASN A 29 14.35 2.98 11.31
C ASN A 29 13.29 4.08 11.29
N SER A 30 13.34 4.97 10.32
CA SER A 30 12.44 6.12 10.17
C SER A 30 11.51 5.99 8.95
N ASN A 31 11.41 4.81 8.34
CA ASN A 31 10.42 4.58 7.29
C ASN A 31 9.00 4.77 7.83
N LEU A 32 8.18 5.49 7.09
CA LEU A 32 6.78 5.70 7.39
C LEU A 32 5.91 4.75 6.57
N VAL A 33 5.12 3.94 7.26
CA VAL A 33 4.16 3.01 6.65
C VAL A 33 2.76 3.58 6.75
N MET A 34 2.04 3.63 5.64
CA MET A 34 0.68 4.13 5.57
C MET A 34 -0.27 3.10 4.96
N TYR A 35 -1.44 2.93 5.58
CA TYR A 35 -2.53 2.13 5.03
C TYR A 35 -3.43 2.99 4.14
N TRP A 36 -3.79 2.45 2.98
CA TRP A 36 -4.68 3.08 2.01
C TRP A 36 -5.74 2.09 1.52
N GLY A 37 -6.97 2.55 1.26
CA GLY A 37 -8.01 1.75 0.62
C GLY A 37 -9.33 1.69 1.37
N GLN A 38 -9.41 2.12 2.65
CA GLN A 38 -10.61 1.94 3.46
C GLN A 38 -11.50 3.18 3.58
N ASN A 39 -11.06 4.32 3.06
CA ASN A 39 -11.83 5.57 3.10
C ASN A 39 -12.43 5.92 4.48
N SER A 40 -11.73 5.55 5.56
CA SER A 40 -12.29 5.61 6.93
C SER A 40 -12.80 7.00 7.31
N ARG A 41 -12.11 8.05 6.89
CA ARG A 41 -12.55 9.43 7.16
C ARG A 41 -13.77 9.81 6.34
N GLY A 42 -13.83 9.45 5.07
CA GLY A 42 -14.96 9.74 4.18
C GLY A 42 -16.27 9.06 4.62
N VAL A 43 -16.18 7.94 5.34
CA VAL A 43 -17.34 7.26 5.93
C VAL A 43 -17.98 8.12 7.04
N THR A 44 -17.16 8.76 7.87
CA THR A 44 -17.62 9.56 9.00
C THR A 44 -17.85 11.04 8.65
N ASN A 45 -17.14 11.54 7.65
CA ASN A 45 -17.19 12.94 7.21
C ASN A 45 -17.42 12.99 5.68
N PRO A 46 -18.67 13.08 5.23
CA PRO A 46 -18.96 13.23 3.80
C PRO A 46 -18.25 14.44 3.20
N GLY A 47 -17.52 14.22 2.10
CA GLY A 47 -16.70 15.25 1.45
C GLY A 47 -15.20 15.18 1.78
N GLU A 48 -14.81 14.40 2.80
CA GLU A 48 -13.40 14.17 3.15
C GLU A 48 -12.93 12.77 2.73
N ASN A 49 -13.25 12.41 1.49
CA ASN A 49 -12.87 11.11 0.95
C ASN A 49 -11.35 10.96 0.84
N GLN A 50 -10.90 9.71 0.99
CA GLN A 50 -9.54 9.32 0.68
C GLN A 50 -9.19 9.71 -0.76
N LEU A 51 -8.04 10.31 -0.95
CA LEU A 51 -7.53 10.68 -2.26
C LEU A 51 -7.10 9.43 -3.06
N PRO A 52 -6.96 9.54 -4.40
CA PRO A 52 -6.30 8.52 -5.21
C PRO A 52 -4.91 8.15 -4.68
N LEU A 53 -4.47 6.91 -4.92
CA LEU A 53 -3.23 6.37 -4.36
C LEU A 53 -1.98 7.14 -4.81
N ASP A 54 -1.94 7.56 -6.07
CA ASP A 54 -0.85 8.34 -6.67
C ASP A 54 -0.63 9.68 -5.96
N GLU A 55 -1.69 10.32 -5.50
CA GLU A 55 -1.57 11.58 -4.75
C GLU A 55 -0.81 11.43 -3.43
N TYR A 56 -0.86 10.26 -2.80
CA TYR A 56 -0.08 10.00 -1.58
C TYR A 56 1.40 9.80 -1.89
N CYS A 57 1.73 9.28 -3.07
CA CYS A 57 3.11 9.13 -3.51
C CYS A 57 3.74 10.49 -3.83
N ASP A 58 2.99 11.34 -4.53
CA ASP A 58 3.43 12.67 -4.96
C ASP A 58 3.59 13.63 -3.77
N LYS A 59 2.79 13.45 -2.72
CA LYS A 59 2.84 14.30 -1.50
C LYS A 59 3.86 13.82 -0.46
N GLU A 60 4.71 12.88 -0.78
CA GLU A 60 5.75 12.34 0.11
C GLU A 60 5.19 11.78 1.44
N SER A 61 3.95 11.32 1.41
CA SER A 61 3.19 10.97 2.61
C SER A 61 3.68 9.69 3.30
N GLY A 62 4.48 8.86 2.65
CA GLY A 62 5.00 7.62 3.23
C GLY A 62 6.06 6.97 2.36
N ASP A 63 6.83 6.08 2.95
CA ASP A 63 7.85 5.28 2.27
C ASP A 63 7.28 3.94 1.81
N VAL A 64 6.29 3.43 2.56
CA VAL A 64 5.56 2.19 2.28
C VAL A 64 4.06 2.47 2.28
N LEU A 65 3.39 2.11 1.20
CA LEU A 65 1.94 2.20 1.05
C LEU A 65 1.34 0.80 1.09
N VAL A 66 0.43 0.56 2.02
CA VAL A 66 -0.20 -0.75 2.23
C VAL A 66 -1.64 -0.69 1.75
N LEU A 67 -1.94 -1.39 0.66
CA LEU A 67 -3.30 -1.51 0.13
C LEU A 67 -4.14 -2.39 1.04
N SER A 68 -5.26 -1.90 1.50
CA SER A 68 -6.12 -2.53 2.51
C SER A 68 -7.53 -2.67 2.01
N PHE A 69 -8.01 -3.90 1.89
CA PHE A 69 -7.47 -5.18 2.27
C PHE A 69 -7.82 -6.28 1.26
N LEU A 70 -6.99 -7.32 1.15
CA LEU A 70 -7.45 -8.63 0.73
C LEU A 70 -8.21 -9.21 1.92
N SER A 71 -9.54 -9.05 1.94
CA SER A 71 -10.39 -9.32 3.11
C SER A 71 -11.00 -10.72 3.11
N GLU A 72 -11.02 -11.36 1.95
CA GLU A 72 -11.53 -12.70 1.79
C GLU A 72 -10.51 -13.53 1.02
N PHE A 73 -10.09 -14.64 1.57
CA PHE A 73 -9.26 -15.60 0.85
C PHE A 73 -9.62 -17.03 1.24
N ASN A 74 -10.22 -17.65 0.28
CA ASN A 74 -10.41 -19.06 0.06
C ASN A 74 -10.62 -19.96 1.30
N ALA A 75 -11.47 -19.54 2.23
CA ALA A 75 -11.78 -20.35 3.40
C ALA A 75 -12.39 -21.72 3.03
N ASP A 76 -13.01 -21.83 1.85
CA ASP A 76 -13.66 -23.05 1.36
C ASP A 76 -13.03 -23.68 0.09
N GLY A 77 -11.99 -23.06 -0.45
CA GLY A 77 -11.31 -23.55 -1.66
C GLY A 77 -12.08 -23.31 -2.96
N LEU A 78 -13.24 -22.64 -2.92
CA LEU A 78 -14.17 -22.54 -4.06
C LEU A 78 -14.31 -21.10 -4.58
N HIS A 79 -14.09 -20.11 -3.73
CA HIS A 79 -14.27 -18.71 -4.10
C HIS A 79 -12.96 -18.02 -4.38
N PRO A 80 -12.88 -17.14 -5.39
CA PRO A 80 -11.72 -16.33 -5.63
C PRO A 80 -11.49 -15.37 -4.46
N PRO A 81 -10.24 -14.93 -4.23
CA PRO A 81 -9.93 -13.96 -3.18
C PRO A 81 -10.69 -12.65 -3.40
N GLY A 82 -11.21 -12.08 -2.31
CA GLY A 82 -11.97 -10.85 -2.30
C GLY A 82 -11.15 -9.66 -1.81
N LEU A 83 -11.04 -8.64 -2.66
CA LEU A 83 -10.45 -7.35 -2.30
C LEU A 83 -11.54 -6.38 -1.88
N ASN A 84 -11.29 -5.64 -0.80
CA ASN A 84 -12.11 -4.50 -0.41
C ASN A 84 -11.24 -3.25 -0.39
N LEU A 85 -11.50 -2.31 -1.30
CA LEU A 85 -10.82 -1.02 -1.39
C LEU A 85 -11.83 0.14 -1.23
N ALA A 86 -12.91 -0.12 -0.51
CA ALA A 86 -14.02 0.80 -0.27
C ALA A 86 -14.50 1.47 -1.58
N ASN A 87 -14.69 2.79 -1.55
CA ASN A 87 -15.14 3.56 -2.73
C ASN A 87 -14.05 3.76 -3.81
N ALA A 88 -12.80 3.39 -3.55
CA ALA A 88 -11.72 3.56 -4.51
C ALA A 88 -11.80 2.60 -5.70
N CYS A 89 -12.44 1.44 -5.52
CA CYS A 89 -12.71 0.48 -6.59
C CYS A 89 -13.91 -0.39 -6.24
N VAL A 90 -14.94 -0.33 -7.06
CA VAL A 90 -16.17 -1.13 -6.92
C VAL A 90 -16.52 -1.91 -8.19
N THR A 91 -15.77 -1.71 -9.27
CA THR A 91 -15.98 -2.40 -10.54
C THR A 91 -15.34 -3.78 -10.51
N THR A 92 -16.03 -4.79 -11.02
CA THR A 92 -15.54 -6.16 -11.12
C THR A 92 -15.31 -6.58 -12.57
N PHE A 93 -14.55 -7.63 -12.77
CA PHE A 93 -14.54 -8.33 -14.07
C PHE A 93 -15.92 -8.96 -14.32
N THR A 94 -16.32 -9.02 -15.58
CA THR A 94 -17.62 -9.56 -15.99
C THR A 94 -17.84 -10.96 -15.45
N ASN A 95 -18.99 -11.17 -14.79
CA ASN A 95 -19.39 -12.45 -14.18
C ASN A 95 -18.45 -12.98 -13.09
N THR A 96 -17.75 -12.08 -12.40
CA THR A 96 -16.89 -12.46 -11.27
C THR A 96 -17.08 -11.51 -10.08
N THR A 97 -16.53 -11.89 -8.93
CA THR A 97 -16.41 -11.03 -7.74
C THR A 97 -15.05 -10.32 -7.66
N LEU A 98 -14.13 -10.61 -8.59
CA LEU A 98 -12.80 -10.01 -8.61
C LEU A 98 -12.88 -8.55 -9.04
N LEU A 99 -12.26 -7.66 -8.27
CA LEU A 99 -12.19 -6.25 -8.61
C LEU A 99 -11.33 -6.01 -9.86
N HIS A 100 -11.84 -5.16 -10.73
CA HIS A 100 -11.15 -4.67 -11.92
C HIS A 100 -10.80 -3.19 -11.72
N CYS A 101 -9.60 -2.92 -11.23
CA CYS A 101 -9.14 -1.60 -10.79
C CYS A 101 -7.92 -1.10 -11.60
N PRO A 102 -8.05 -0.86 -12.91
CA PRO A 102 -6.91 -0.51 -13.77
C PRO A 102 -6.23 0.81 -13.35
N ASN A 103 -6.98 1.75 -12.77
CA ASN A 103 -6.42 3.01 -12.30
C ASN A 103 -5.54 2.80 -11.06
N ILE A 104 -5.93 1.92 -10.15
CA ILE A 104 -5.10 1.56 -8.98
C ILE A 104 -3.82 0.87 -9.45
N GLY A 105 -3.89 -0.03 -10.43
CA GLY A 105 -2.70 -0.66 -11.02
C GLY A 105 -1.71 0.35 -11.61
N LYS A 106 -2.21 1.39 -12.29
CA LYS A 106 -1.39 2.51 -12.79
C LYS A 106 -0.77 3.31 -11.64
N ALA A 107 -1.56 3.62 -10.61
CA ALA A 107 -1.11 4.34 -9.44
C ALA A 107 -0.03 3.56 -8.67
N ILE A 108 -0.17 2.24 -8.51
CA ILE A 108 0.87 1.38 -7.93
C ILE A 108 2.18 1.52 -8.71
N THR A 109 2.11 1.38 -10.04
CA THR A 109 3.30 1.51 -10.90
C THR A 109 3.94 2.91 -10.79
N HIS A 110 3.13 3.95 -10.67
CA HIS A 110 3.58 5.32 -10.46
C HIS A 110 4.33 5.46 -9.13
N CYS A 111 3.75 5.00 -8.03
CA CYS A 111 4.37 5.01 -6.71
C CYS A 111 5.71 4.26 -6.67
N GLN A 112 5.75 3.07 -7.28
CA GLN A 112 6.96 2.26 -7.35
C GLN A 112 8.08 2.95 -8.12
N LYS A 113 7.75 3.67 -9.20
CA LYS A 113 8.73 4.48 -9.96
C LYS A 113 9.30 5.64 -9.15
N GLN A 114 8.58 6.09 -8.13
CA GLN A 114 9.04 7.11 -7.18
C GLN A 114 9.78 6.51 -5.96
N GLY A 115 10.20 5.25 -6.02
CA GLY A 115 10.94 4.59 -4.95
C GLY A 115 10.08 4.18 -3.74
N LYS A 116 8.75 4.24 -3.85
CA LYS A 116 7.85 3.76 -2.78
C LYS A 116 7.67 2.24 -2.85
N VAL A 117 7.60 1.61 -1.69
CA VAL A 117 7.16 0.22 -1.58
C VAL A 117 5.64 0.18 -1.52
N VAL A 118 5.02 -0.66 -2.35
CA VAL A 118 3.56 -0.88 -2.30
C VAL A 118 3.30 -2.34 -1.96
N LEU A 119 2.57 -2.57 -0.87
CA LEU A 119 2.23 -3.89 -0.34
C LEU A 119 0.72 -4.10 -0.36
N LEU A 120 0.30 -5.36 -0.40
CA LEU A 120 -1.09 -5.76 -0.17
C LEU A 120 -1.22 -6.33 1.24
N SER A 121 -2.13 -5.78 2.04
CA SER A 121 -2.46 -6.30 3.37
C SER A 121 -3.54 -7.36 3.27
N MET A 122 -3.30 -8.50 3.91
CA MET A 122 -4.28 -9.59 4.04
C MET A 122 -5.00 -9.48 5.39
N GLY A 123 -6.32 -9.66 5.39
CA GLY A 123 -7.14 -9.66 6.59
C GLY A 123 -8.04 -8.44 6.70
N GLY A 124 -7.96 -7.72 7.80
CA GLY A 124 -8.84 -6.61 8.17
C GLY A 124 -9.88 -7.02 9.22
N ALA A 125 -10.47 -6.03 9.90
CA ALA A 125 -11.36 -6.26 11.05
C ALA A 125 -12.66 -7.03 10.71
N ALA A 126 -13.14 -6.93 9.47
CA ALA A 126 -14.34 -7.59 8.98
C ALA A 126 -14.03 -8.66 7.91
N GLY A 127 -12.81 -9.13 7.84
CA GLY A 127 -12.39 -10.10 6.83
C GLY A 127 -12.91 -11.51 7.14
N ALA A 128 -13.26 -12.25 6.09
CA ALA A 128 -13.55 -13.68 6.13
C ALA A 128 -12.32 -14.44 5.58
N TYR A 129 -11.50 -14.92 6.49
CA TYR A 129 -10.24 -15.62 6.15
C TYR A 129 -9.92 -16.68 7.20
N GLY A 130 -9.25 -17.70 6.76
CA GLY A 130 -8.82 -18.81 7.60
C GLY A 130 -8.69 -20.09 6.78
N PHE A 131 -8.12 -21.09 7.40
CA PHE A 131 -8.07 -22.45 6.88
C PHE A 131 -8.91 -23.35 7.80
N ALA A 132 -9.75 -24.19 7.23
CA ALA A 132 -10.56 -25.11 8.01
C ALA A 132 -9.73 -26.30 8.53
N ASP A 133 -8.68 -26.66 7.78
CA ASP A 133 -7.77 -27.76 8.10
C ASP A 133 -6.41 -27.57 7.39
N ASP A 134 -5.46 -28.46 7.71
CA ASP A 134 -4.10 -28.45 7.15
C ASP A 134 -4.10 -28.62 5.63
N THR A 135 -5.05 -29.35 5.08
CA THR A 135 -5.15 -29.60 3.63
C THR A 135 -5.48 -28.31 2.86
N GLN A 136 -6.23 -27.42 3.46
CA GLN A 136 -6.51 -26.10 2.87
C GLN A 136 -5.29 -25.17 2.91
N ALA A 137 -4.46 -25.31 3.93
CA ALA A 137 -3.25 -24.51 4.06
C ALA A 137 -2.14 -24.90 3.06
N GLU A 138 -2.18 -26.13 2.54
CA GLU A 138 -1.19 -26.67 1.60
C GLU A 138 -1.52 -26.42 0.11
N ARG A 139 -2.70 -25.88 -0.21
CA ARG A 139 -3.15 -25.56 -1.57
C ARG A 139 -2.80 -24.14 -1.98
#